data_ffaecb03102afab0902d58c925d1daed
#
_entry.id   ffaecb03102afab0902d58c925d1daed
#
_cell.length_a   1.000
_cell.length_b   1.000
_cell.length_c   1.000
_cell.angle_alpha   90.00
_cell.angle_beta   90.00
_cell.angle_gamma   90.00
#
_symmetry.space_group_name_H-M   'P 1'
#
loop_
_entity.id
_entity.type
_entity.pdbx_description
1 polymer ?
#
loop_
_entity_poly.entity_id
_entity_poly.type
_entity_poly.pdbx_seq_one_letter_code
_entity_poly.pdbx_strand_id
1 'polypeptide(L)'
;MQDKTLELARQELAKYGSQAELTLEAGLPSYEIRRRDGVTVIAAPDPVELLYGVYALAEYAGGYFFFEPGRDRFDPARKRELPEDGVVIPARKPLLKRRGFIQEFPFNSDTPGLFDWMAKNGLNFIQTWMKYYDGLSDELKEAAAVRGITIESGHHNFNYWIPGRKYNATHPEFFAEIGGKRIKSSDGKNTLLLSEQLCTTNPELRAEIVRNMIDYCERHPEVKIVALNPNDGFGWCECRECSKFYDKNKKGDFYSLSEHVYKADRIYHDLLRDVAARLRAVRPDLTLSFFAYINYCAPSPGFTLEKGMMVSLALYWRCINHTIDDPSCVINPHYAEDILRWTSVKHGGEVNIYEYFMGVNFYLMLPMIHFREMFREMRWYSDHGVDGIMTQFHIQHWSVYGMNYCFMARAARGADETDSIELVFRRLFGADADEAKAFYRAVKQLLMNTGHCHIPYPRALLRRSKMEDYRRLHAMAQALASKRPDDPFRADLVLWTEYMVRFKQLFDDYQAKKLTEADLDAFLEWIHSRPANRVLIPSKFDSYFRALREDLQSGREWVHFNLDWEDGYIRRHDEVLG
;
A
#
# COMPACT_ATOMS: atom_id res chain seq x y z
N MET A 1 -14.62 -16.86 17.65
CA MET A 1 -13.39 -16.51 16.88
C MET A 1 -12.13 -16.88 17.64
N GLN A 2 -11.95 -16.46 18.89
CA GLN A 2 -10.74 -16.74 19.68
C GLN A 2 -10.38 -18.22 19.77
N ASP A 3 -11.34 -19.13 19.97
CA ASP A 3 -11.09 -20.58 20.02
C ASP A 3 -10.58 -21.13 18.69
N LYS A 4 -11.11 -20.61 17.55
CA LYS A 4 -10.65 -21.01 16.22
C LYS A 4 -9.23 -20.54 15.94
N THR A 5 -8.86 -19.34 16.43
CA THR A 5 -7.48 -18.81 16.31
C THR A 5 -6.52 -19.64 17.15
N LEU A 6 -6.90 -20.01 18.36
CA LEU A 6 -6.08 -20.86 19.23
C LEU A 6 -5.90 -22.26 18.63
N GLU A 7 -6.95 -22.81 18.03
CA GLU A 7 -6.87 -24.11 17.33
C GLU A 7 -5.93 -24.01 16.12
N LEU A 8 -6.02 -22.94 15.33
CA LEU A 8 -5.08 -22.69 14.23
C LEU A 8 -3.63 -22.59 14.74
N ALA A 9 -3.40 -21.90 15.86
CA ALA A 9 -2.06 -21.81 16.45
C ALA A 9 -1.50 -23.18 16.82
N ARG A 10 -2.31 -24.10 17.37
CA ARG A 10 -1.90 -25.48 17.67
C ARG A 10 -1.59 -26.28 16.40
N GLN A 11 -2.42 -26.14 15.36
CA GLN A 11 -2.23 -26.81 14.07
C GLN A 11 -0.93 -26.35 13.40
N GLU A 12 -0.68 -25.04 13.37
CA GLU A 12 0.54 -24.47 12.79
C GLU A 12 1.79 -24.85 13.61
N LEU A 13 1.70 -24.91 14.95
CA LEU A 13 2.79 -25.39 15.80
C LEU A 13 3.17 -26.83 15.44
N ALA A 14 2.18 -27.73 15.30
CA ALA A 14 2.39 -29.10 14.89
C ALA A 14 2.96 -29.21 13.46
N LYS A 15 2.43 -28.42 12.51
CA LYS A 15 2.88 -28.37 11.12
C LYS A 15 4.37 -28.04 11.00
N TYR A 16 4.87 -27.09 11.81
CA TYR A 16 6.30 -26.72 11.81
C TYR A 16 7.18 -27.63 12.68
N GLY A 17 6.62 -28.70 13.24
CA GLY A 17 7.36 -29.69 14.04
C GLY A 17 7.96 -29.10 15.32
N SER A 18 7.37 -28.02 15.81
CA SER A 18 7.80 -27.36 17.05
C SER A 18 6.99 -27.89 18.23
N GLN A 19 7.66 -28.06 19.38
CA GLN A 19 7.01 -28.39 20.64
C GLN A 19 7.07 -27.19 21.56
N ALA A 20 5.91 -26.63 21.90
CA ALA A 20 5.79 -25.53 22.85
C ALA A 20 4.42 -25.56 23.54
N GLU A 21 4.39 -25.09 24.79
CA GLU A 21 3.15 -24.77 25.49
C GLU A 21 2.64 -23.38 25.03
N LEU A 22 1.34 -23.28 24.74
CA LEU A 22 0.67 -22.03 24.40
C LEU A 22 -0.06 -21.50 25.62
N THR A 23 0.34 -20.33 26.10
CA THR A 23 -0.21 -19.72 27.33
C THR A 23 -0.74 -18.31 27.08
N LEU A 24 -1.96 -18.01 27.53
CA LEU A 24 -2.49 -16.65 27.52
C LEU A 24 -2.06 -15.93 28.81
N GLU A 25 -1.33 -14.83 28.65
CA GLU A 25 -0.85 -13.98 29.74
C GLU A 25 -1.25 -12.52 29.50
N ALA A 26 -2.31 -12.10 30.17
CA ALA A 26 -2.77 -10.71 30.13
C ALA A 26 -1.66 -9.77 30.63
N GLY A 27 -1.44 -8.66 29.92
CA GLY A 27 -0.41 -7.66 30.30
C GLY A 27 0.88 -7.75 29.49
N LEU A 28 1.12 -8.82 28.76
CA LEU A 28 2.18 -8.82 27.76
C LEU A 28 1.83 -7.86 26.60
N PRO A 29 2.81 -7.11 26.06
CA PRO A 29 2.55 -6.20 24.93
C PRO A 29 2.42 -6.91 23.59
N SER A 30 2.93 -8.15 23.48
CA SER A 30 2.83 -9.08 22.35
C SER A 30 3.25 -10.49 22.81
N TYR A 31 3.48 -11.41 21.87
CA TYR A 31 4.04 -12.71 22.24
C TYR A 31 5.46 -12.60 22.83
N GLU A 32 5.76 -13.52 23.75
CA GLU A 32 7.07 -13.84 24.29
C GLU A 32 7.35 -15.32 24.11
N ILE A 33 8.57 -15.68 23.73
CA ILE A 33 9.03 -17.08 23.69
C ILE A 33 10.10 -17.24 24.75
N ARG A 34 9.88 -18.20 25.66
CA ARG A 34 10.81 -18.48 26.75
C ARG A 34 10.98 -19.99 26.96
N ARG A 35 12.08 -20.37 27.59
CA ARG A 35 12.32 -21.73 28.07
C ARG A 35 12.19 -21.75 29.58
N ARG A 36 11.56 -22.78 30.09
CA ARG A 36 11.44 -23.03 31.52
C ARG A 36 11.47 -24.51 31.77
N ASP A 37 12.42 -24.97 32.60
CA ASP A 37 12.61 -26.39 32.91
C ASP A 37 12.70 -27.28 31.67
N GLY A 38 13.39 -26.81 30.63
CA GLY A 38 13.52 -27.53 29.36
C GLY A 38 12.29 -27.46 28.44
N VAL A 39 11.18 -26.85 28.87
CA VAL A 39 9.96 -26.68 28.06
C VAL A 39 9.95 -25.31 27.37
N THR A 40 9.63 -25.31 26.10
CA THR A 40 9.39 -24.04 25.35
C THR A 40 7.98 -23.56 25.64
N VAL A 41 7.83 -22.31 26.03
CA VAL A 41 6.54 -21.67 26.29
C VAL A 41 6.40 -20.46 25.33
N ILE A 42 5.31 -20.40 24.60
CA ILE A 42 4.86 -19.21 23.87
C ILE A 42 3.76 -18.56 24.69
N ALA A 43 4.03 -17.41 25.26
CA ALA A 43 3.08 -16.64 26.04
C ALA A 43 2.64 -15.41 25.27
N ALA A 44 1.34 -15.04 25.31
CA ALA A 44 0.83 -13.87 24.60
C ALA A 44 -0.46 -13.33 25.25
N PRO A 45 -0.82 -12.05 25.00
CA PRO A 45 -2.02 -11.46 25.58
C PRO A 45 -3.33 -11.99 24.96
N ASP A 46 -3.26 -12.50 23.73
CA ASP A 46 -4.42 -13.00 22.99
C ASP A 46 -4.02 -14.11 21.99
N PRO A 47 -5.00 -14.86 21.45
CA PRO A 47 -4.73 -15.96 20.52
C PRO A 47 -4.04 -15.57 19.21
N VAL A 48 -4.21 -14.33 18.73
CA VAL A 48 -3.57 -13.86 17.48
C VAL A 48 -2.07 -13.66 17.71
N GLU A 49 -1.69 -13.05 18.83
CA GLU A 49 -0.27 -12.91 19.20
C GLU A 49 0.35 -14.29 19.55
N LEU A 50 -0.41 -15.29 20.07
CA LEU A 50 0.07 -16.67 20.18
C LEU A 50 0.40 -17.26 18.80
N LEU A 51 -0.49 -17.08 17.82
CA LEU A 51 -0.26 -17.54 16.45
C LEU A 51 0.99 -16.89 15.84
N TYR A 52 1.20 -15.60 16.06
CA TYR A 52 2.41 -14.89 15.61
C TYR A 52 3.67 -15.44 16.33
N GLY A 53 3.56 -15.79 17.59
CA GLY A 53 4.64 -16.43 18.35
C GLY A 53 5.02 -17.81 17.79
N VAL A 54 4.05 -18.60 17.34
CA VAL A 54 4.29 -19.89 16.65
C VAL A 54 5.14 -19.69 15.40
N TYR A 55 4.78 -18.72 14.57
CA TYR A 55 5.56 -18.42 13.36
C TYR A 55 6.95 -17.87 13.69
N ALA A 56 7.06 -17.03 14.71
CA ALA A 56 8.35 -16.52 15.17
C ALA A 56 9.26 -17.65 15.66
N LEU A 57 8.74 -18.66 16.38
CA LEU A 57 9.49 -19.84 16.80
C LEU A 57 9.95 -20.66 15.59
N ALA A 58 9.06 -20.88 14.62
CA ALA A 58 9.38 -21.61 13.39
C ALA A 58 10.49 -20.91 12.57
N GLU A 59 10.46 -19.57 12.49
CA GLU A 59 11.52 -18.80 11.82
C GLU A 59 12.82 -18.79 12.63
N TYR A 60 12.77 -18.61 13.95
CA TYR A 60 13.93 -18.50 14.82
C TYR A 60 14.70 -19.82 14.97
N ALA A 61 13.99 -20.89 15.31
CA ALA A 61 14.58 -22.18 15.63
C ALA A 61 14.27 -23.27 14.60
N GLY A 62 13.13 -23.20 13.89
CA GLY A 62 12.65 -24.27 13.01
C GLY A 62 13.32 -24.33 11.64
N GLY A 63 14.09 -23.32 11.26
CA GLY A 63 14.73 -23.25 9.93
C GLY A 63 13.81 -22.75 8.82
N TYR A 64 12.62 -22.28 9.16
CA TYR A 64 11.66 -21.71 8.19
C TYR A 64 11.93 -20.24 7.89
N PHE A 65 11.49 -19.78 6.71
CA PHE A 65 11.49 -18.39 6.33
C PHE A 65 10.28 -18.07 5.43
N PHE A 66 9.49 -17.10 5.84
CA PHE A 66 8.21 -16.76 5.24
C PHE A 66 8.34 -15.52 4.34
N PHE A 67 8.90 -15.72 3.14
CA PHE A 67 9.20 -14.62 2.22
C PHE A 67 8.07 -14.33 1.23
N GLU A 68 7.44 -15.36 0.67
CA GLU A 68 6.43 -15.20 -0.38
C GLU A 68 5.10 -15.90 -0.05
N PRO A 69 3.96 -15.34 -0.44
CA PRO A 69 2.66 -15.98 -0.25
C PRO A 69 2.59 -17.36 -0.91
N GLY A 70 2.03 -18.33 -0.16
CA GLY A 70 1.81 -19.68 -0.64
C GLY A 70 3.07 -20.56 -0.67
N ARG A 71 4.24 -20.07 -0.23
CA ARG A 71 5.48 -20.85 -0.23
C ARG A 71 6.33 -20.56 1.00
N ASP A 72 6.43 -21.56 1.87
CA ASP A 72 7.36 -21.54 3.00
C ASP A 72 8.73 -22.06 2.55
N ARG A 73 9.77 -21.28 2.77
CA ARG A 73 11.15 -21.73 2.56
C ARG A 73 11.61 -22.50 3.80
N PHE A 74 12.23 -23.64 3.61
CA PHE A 74 12.77 -24.45 4.67
C PHE A 74 14.23 -24.82 4.39
N ASP A 75 15.09 -24.56 5.36
CA ASP A 75 16.51 -24.97 5.33
C ASP A 75 16.85 -25.67 6.66
N PRO A 76 17.04 -27.00 6.67
CA PRO A 76 17.35 -27.73 7.89
C PRO A 76 18.70 -27.32 8.50
N ALA A 77 19.64 -26.79 7.70
CA ALA A 77 20.92 -26.29 8.19
C ALA A 77 20.77 -24.98 9.00
N ARG A 78 19.60 -24.38 8.99
CA ARG A 78 19.26 -23.16 9.75
C ARG A 78 18.50 -23.44 11.04
N LYS A 79 18.21 -24.69 11.35
CA LYS A 79 17.69 -25.05 12.66
C LYS A 79 18.67 -24.64 13.76
N ARG A 80 18.12 -24.15 14.85
CA ARG A 80 18.89 -23.74 16.03
C ARG A 80 18.39 -24.46 17.25
N GLU A 81 19.32 -24.87 18.07
CA GLU A 81 19.00 -25.31 19.45
C GLU A 81 18.58 -24.07 20.26
N LEU A 82 17.58 -24.25 21.08
CA LEU A 82 17.14 -23.22 22.02
C LEU A 82 17.99 -23.31 23.30
N PRO A 83 18.22 -22.18 24.01
CA PRO A 83 18.89 -22.22 25.31
C PRO A 83 18.12 -23.12 26.30
N GLU A 84 18.76 -23.62 27.33
CA GLU A 84 18.09 -24.49 28.30
C GLU A 84 16.98 -23.74 29.04
N ASP A 85 17.25 -22.51 29.48
CA ASP A 85 16.31 -21.65 30.20
C ASP A 85 16.44 -20.18 29.78
N GLY A 86 15.41 -19.39 30.07
CA GLY A 86 15.38 -17.93 29.87
C GLY A 86 14.54 -17.47 28.69
N VAL A 87 14.56 -16.17 28.45
CA VAL A 87 13.81 -15.53 27.37
C VAL A 87 14.56 -15.73 26.05
N VAL A 88 13.90 -16.35 25.09
CA VAL A 88 14.39 -16.61 23.72
C VAL A 88 14.04 -15.44 22.79
N ILE A 89 12.77 -15.02 22.79
CA ILE A 89 12.28 -13.86 22.07
C ILE A 89 11.46 -13.02 23.05
N PRO A 90 11.93 -11.82 23.41
CA PRO A 90 11.23 -10.98 24.36
C PRO A 90 9.97 -10.35 23.75
N ALA A 91 8.93 -10.19 24.57
CA ALA A 91 7.73 -9.46 24.20
C ALA A 91 8.07 -8.00 23.89
N ARG A 92 7.64 -7.52 22.72
CA ARG A 92 7.85 -6.13 22.29
C ARG A 92 6.57 -5.59 21.69
N LYS A 93 6.10 -4.44 22.20
CA LYS A 93 4.97 -3.74 21.59
C LYS A 93 5.30 -3.41 20.13
N PRO A 94 4.44 -3.79 19.16
CA PRO A 94 4.61 -3.33 17.79
C PRO A 94 4.63 -1.79 17.71
N LEU A 95 5.47 -1.22 16.85
CA LEU A 95 5.52 0.23 16.65
C LEU A 95 4.18 0.77 16.16
N LEU A 96 3.54 0.07 15.23
CA LEU A 96 2.27 0.47 14.65
C LEU A 96 1.20 -0.58 14.96
N LYS A 97 0.01 -0.11 15.35
CA LYS A 97 -1.15 -0.95 15.69
C LYS A 97 -1.70 -1.67 14.46
N ARG A 98 -1.92 -0.94 13.35
CA ARG A 98 -2.39 -1.48 12.08
C ARG A 98 -1.24 -1.62 11.12
N ARG A 99 -1.13 -2.77 10.48
CA ARG A 99 -0.02 -3.10 9.58
C ARG A 99 -0.57 -3.96 8.45
N GLY A 100 -0.42 -3.52 7.20
CA GLY A 100 -0.98 -4.35 6.15
C GLY A 100 -0.97 -3.79 4.75
N PHE A 101 -1.97 -4.18 4.00
CA PHE A 101 -2.05 -3.95 2.58
C PHE A 101 -3.31 -3.22 2.14
N ILE A 102 -3.20 -2.61 0.97
CA ILE A 102 -4.31 -2.02 0.23
C ILE A 102 -4.53 -2.89 -1.01
N GLN A 103 -5.65 -3.61 -1.01
CA GLN A 103 -6.05 -4.53 -2.08
C GLN A 103 -6.87 -3.78 -3.12
N GLU A 104 -6.25 -3.44 -4.24
CA GLU A 104 -6.90 -2.72 -5.33
C GLU A 104 -7.45 -3.61 -6.45
N PHE A 105 -7.28 -4.91 -6.32
CA PHE A 105 -7.75 -5.90 -7.28
C PHE A 105 -8.69 -6.90 -6.62
N PRO A 106 -9.54 -7.60 -7.38
CA PRO A 106 -10.36 -8.67 -6.84
C PRO A 106 -9.51 -9.71 -6.10
N PHE A 107 -10.07 -10.25 -5.04
CA PHE A 107 -9.51 -11.43 -4.40
C PHE A 107 -9.60 -12.63 -5.35
N ASN A 108 -8.62 -13.52 -5.29
CA ASN A 108 -8.48 -14.64 -6.23
C ASN A 108 -7.90 -15.88 -5.52
N SER A 109 -7.48 -16.87 -6.29
CA SER A 109 -6.89 -18.12 -5.77
C SER A 109 -5.61 -17.94 -4.94
N ASP A 110 -4.90 -16.82 -5.07
CA ASP A 110 -3.71 -16.52 -4.27
C ASP A 110 -4.06 -15.96 -2.87
N THR A 111 -5.31 -15.56 -2.65
CA THR A 111 -5.77 -14.88 -1.42
C THR A 111 -5.53 -15.69 -0.15
N PRO A 112 -5.81 -17.01 -0.08
CA PRO A 112 -5.50 -17.80 1.12
C PRO A 112 -4.01 -17.77 1.48
N GLY A 113 -3.14 -17.89 0.48
CA GLY A 113 -1.69 -17.79 0.66
C GLY A 113 -1.24 -16.41 1.13
N LEU A 114 -1.92 -15.35 0.67
CA LEU A 114 -1.67 -13.98 1.15
C LEU A 114 -2.03 -13.82 2.63
N PHE A 115 -3.21 -14.26 3.05
CA PHE A 115 -3.64 -14.16 4.45
C PHE A 115 -2.72 -14.96 5.38
N ASP A 116 -2.28 -16.13 4.91
CA ASP A 116 -1.32 -16.95 5.62
C ASP A 116 0.04 -16.23 5.76
N TRP A 117 0.55 -15.67 4.67
CA TRP A 117 1.79 -14.89 4.68
C TRP A 117 1.69 -13.65 5.57
N MET A 118 0.58 -12.94 5.54
CA MET A 118 0.34 -11.79 6.41
C MET A 118 0.44 -12.15 7.89
N ALA A 119 -0.23 -13.23 8.31
CA ALA A 119 -0.16 -13.70 9.69
C ALA A 119 1.27 -14.11 10.08
N LYS A 120 1.98 -14.83 9.21
CA LYS A 120 3.37 -15.25 9.41
C LYS A 120 4.34 -14.07 9.60
N ASN A 121 4.03 -12.93 9.00
CA ASN A 121 4.80 -11.70 9.10
C ASN A 121 4.18 -10.66 10.05
N GLY A 122 3.14 -11.04 10.81
CA GLY A 122 2.51 -10.17 11.81
C GLY A 122 1.78 -8.97 11.23
N LEU A 123 1.26 -9.08 10.00
CA LEU A 123 0.36 -8.10 9.39
C LEU A 123 -1.08 -8.45 9.73
N ASN A 124 -1.90 -7.44 10.00
CA ASN A 124 -3.24 -7.60 10.59
C ASN A 124 -4.34 -6.74 9.94
N PHE A 125 -4.05 -6.11 8.80
CA PHE A 125 -5.00 -5.18 8.20
C PHE A 125 -5.01 -5.23 6.69
N ILE A 126 -6.19 -5.20 6.08
CA ILE A 126 -6.39 -5.00 4.64
C ILE A 126 -7.45 -3.91 4.44
N GLN A 127 -7.13 -2.94 3.60
CA GLN A 127 -8.10 -2.01 3.03
C GLN A 127 -8.43 -2.46 1.61
N THR A 128 -9.71 -2.52 1.23
CA THR A 128 -10.12 -2.93 -0.11
C THR A 128 -11.34 -2.16 -0.61
N TRP A 129 -11.57 -2.20 -1.91
CA TRP A 129 -12.79 -1.67 -2.52
C TRP A 129 -14.02 -2.43 -2.04
N MET A 130 -15.13 -1.72 -1.81
CA MET A 130 -16.38 -2.33 -1.35
C MET A 130 -16.84 -3.46 -2.29
N LYS A 131 -16.77 -3.25 -3.61
CA LYS A 131 -17.12 -4.27 -4.60
C LYS A 131 -16.29 -5.55 -4.51
N TYR A 132 -15.06 -5.47 -4.02
CA TYR A 132 -14.20 -6.66 -3.82
C TYR A 132 -14.48 -7.33 -2.49
N TYR A 133 -14.81 -6.54 -1.45
CA TYR A 133 -15.29 -7.09 -0.18
C TYR A 133 -16.61 -7.84 -0.35
N ASP A 134 -17.56 -7.28 -1.10
CA ASP A 134 -18.85 -7.92 -1.39
C ASP A 134 -18.70 -9.26 -2.13
N GLY A 135 -17.65 -9.37 -2.95
CA GLY A 135 -17.32 -10.61 -3.67
C GLY A 135 -16.50 -11.62 -2.86
N LEU A 136 -16.13 -11.30 -1.62
CA LEU A 136 -15.35 -12.18 -0.78
C LEU A 136 -16.26 -13.24 -0.13
N SER A 137 -15.91 -14.51 -0.28
CA SER A 137 -16.69 -15.59 0.35
C SER A 137 -16.58 -15.57 1.88
N ASP A 138 -17.57 -16.15 2.56
CA ASP A 138 -17.58 -16.21 4.02
C ASP A 138 -16.40 -17.03 4.56
N GLU A 139 -15.94 -18.05 3.83
CA GLU A 139 -14.76 -18.84 4.18
C GLU A 139 -13.50 -17.99 4.15
N LEU A 140 -13.36 -17.09 3.17
CA LEU A 140 -12.21 -16.18 3.09
C LEU A 140 -12.29 -15.09 4.17
N LYS A 141 -13.47 -14.56 4.46
CA LYS A 141 -13.68 -13.62 5.59
C LYS A 141 -13.30 -14.28 6.92
N GLU A 142 -13.72 -15.52 7.13
CA GLU A 142 -13.35 -16.28 8.31
C GLU A 142 -11.84 -16.58 8.34
N ALA A 143 -11.24 -16.97 7.22
CA ALA A 143 -9.81 -17.23 7.11
C ALA A 143 -8.96 -16.01 7.46
N ALA A 144 -9.40 -14.79 7.09
CA ALA A 144 -8.78 -13.55 7.52
C ALA A 144 -8.96 -13.33 9.04
N ALA A 145 -10.18 -13.46 9.52
CA ALA A 145 -10.53 -13.17 10.91
C ALA A 145 -9.82 -14.08 11.92
N VAL A 146 -9.69 -15.39 11.64
CA VAL A 146 -8.96 -16.33 12.51
C VAL A 146 -7.45 -16.05 12.56
N ARG A 147 -6.91 -15.32 11.58
CA ARG A 147 -5.52 -14.86 11.53
C ARG A 147 -5.34 -13.46 12.10
N GLY A 148 -6.39 -12.88 12.69
CA GLY A 148 -6.36 -11.52 13.24
C GLY A 148 -6.32 -10.43 12.17
N ILE A 149 -6.65 -10.73 10.92
CA ILE A 149 -6.68 -9.75 9.83
C ILE A 149 -8.04 -9.07 9.81
N THR A 150 -8.05 -7.77 10.04
CA THR A 150 -9.23 -6.91 9.86
C THR A 150 -9.29 -6.46 8.41
N ILE A 151 -10.44 -6.62 7.76
CA ILE A 151 -10.66 -6.11 6.41
C ILE A 151 -11.56 -4.87 6.50
N GLU A 152 -11.04 -3.73 6.02
CA GLU A 152 -11.81 -2.51 5.82
C GLU A 152 -12.48 -2.56 4.46
N SER A 153 -13.81 -2.54 4.45
CA SER A 153 -14.61 -2.35 3.24
C SER A 153 -14.69 -0.86 2.92
N GLY A 154 -13.85 -0.42 1.98
CA GLY A 154 -13.64 1.00 1.79
C GLY A 154 -13.10 1.38 0.42
N HIS A 155 -12.02 2.18 0.37
CA HIS A 155 -11.44 2.84 -0.80
C HIS A 155 -12.35 3.93 -1.37
N HIS A 156 -12.16 4.44 -2.59
CA HIS A 156 -13.03 5.43 -3.22
C HIS A 156 -14.44 4.88 -3.38
N ASN A 157 -15.46 5.50 -2.75
CA ASN A 157 -16.76 4.87 -2.64
C ASN A 157 -17.99 5.80 -2.63
N PHE A 158 -17.84 7.07 -3.00
CA PHE A 158 -19.01 7.94 -3.16
C PHE A 158 -20.02 7.35 -4.13
N ASN A 159 -19.57 6.81 -5.27
CA ASN A 159 -20.42 6.15 -6.26
C ASN A 159 -20.97 4.79 -5.78
N TYR A 160 -20.39 4.17 -4.76
CA TYR A 160 -20.97 2.98 -4.14
C TYR A 160 -22.15 3.34 -3.24
N TRP A 161 -21.99 4.39 -2.40
CA TRP A 161 -23.06 4.86 -1.54
C TRP A 161 -24.19 5.52 -2.30
N ILE A 162 -23.88 6.28 -3.37
CA ILE A 162 -24.83 7.02 -4.21
C ILE A 162 -24.62 6.63 -5.68
N PRO A 163 -25.03 5.42 -6.08
CA PRO A 163 -24.81 4.95 -7.45
C PRO A 163 -25.70 5.71 -8.46
N GLY A 164 -25.09 6.10 -9.59
CA GLY A 164 -25.78 6.83 -10.66
C GLY A 164 -26.98 6.09 -11.22
N ARG A 165 -26.90 4.78 -11.38
CA ARG A 165 -28.01 3.93 -11.84
C ARG A 165 -29.28 4.06 -10.98
N LYS A 166 -29.14 4.38 -9.68
CA LYS A 166 -30.27 4.56 -8.75
C LYS A 166 -30.73 6.01 -8.66
N TYR A 167 -29.79 6.97 -8.66
CA TYR A 167 -30.08 8.34 -8.26
C TYR A 167 -30.02 9.37 -9.41
N ASN A 168 -29.38 9.11 -10.55
CA ASN A 168 -29.29 10.10 -11.65
C ASN A 168 -30.65 10.63 -12.14
N ALA A 169 -31.69 9.79 -12.13
CA ALA A 169 -33.01 10.17 -12.60
C ALA A 169 -33.91 10.73 -11.50
N THR A 170 -33.73 10.28 -10.25
CA THR A 170 -34.61 10.60 -9.13
C THR A 170 -34.08 11.74 -8.26
N HIS A 171 -32.76 11.86 -8.14
CA HIS A 171 -32.08 12.83 -7.30
C HIS A 171 -30.84 13.42 -8.00
N PRO A 172 -30.99 14.10 -9.15
CA PRO A 172 -29.87 14.71 -9.85
C PRO A 172 -29.13 15.75 -9.00
N GLU A 173 -29.78 16.35 -8.02
CA GLU A 173 -29.22 17.31 -7.06
C GLU A 173 -28.20 16.68 -6.09
N PHE A 174 -28.10 15.36 -6.00
CA PHE A 174 -27.08 14.66 -5.22
C PHE A 174 -25.69 14.71 -5.87
N PHE A 175 -25.65 14.90 -7.17
CA PHE A 175 -24.39 14.94 -7.93
C PHE A 175 -23.83 16.35 -8.05
N ALA A 176 -22.52 16.45 -8.24
CA ALA A 176 -21.83 17.72 -8.34
C ALA A 176 -22.38 18.58 -9.48
N GLU A 177 -22.38 19.89 -9.29
CA GLU A 177 -22.60 20.87 -10.33
C GLU A 177 -21.24 21.40 -10.77
N ILE A 178 -20.96 21.31 -12.05
CA ILE A 178 -19.71 21.78 -12.66
C ILE A 178 -20.06 22.63 -13.87
N GLY A 179 -19.53 23.86 -13.92
CA GLY A 179 -19.86 24.82 -15.00
C GLY A 179 -21.37 25.12 -15.11
N GLY A 180 -22.08 25.14 -13.96
CA GLY A 180 -23.51 25.41 -13.89
C GLY A 180 -24.42 24.24 -14.32
N LYS A 181 -23.87 23.03 -14.48
CA LYS A 181 -24.62 21.83 -14.87
C LYS A 181 -24.40 20.71 -13.89
N ARG A 182 -25.49 20.02 -13.51
CA ARG A 182 -25.39 18.78 -12.74
C ARG A 182 -24.81 17.66 -13.60
N ILE A 183 -23.77 17.02 -13.08
CA ILE A 183 -23.17 15.86 -13.73
C ILE A 183 -24.05 14.62 -13.53
N LYS A 184 -23.85 13.62 -14.39
CA LYS A 184 -24.42 12.29 -14.20
C LYS A 184 -23.31 11.33 -13.84
N SER A 185 -23.50 10.56 -12.78
CA SER A 185 -22.55 9.51 -12.42
C SER A 185 -22.59 8.38 -13.43
N SER A 186 -21.42 7.94 -13.89
CA SER A 186 -21.23 6.77 -14.76
C SER A 186 -21.02 5.47 -13.95
N ASP A 187 -21.20 5.51 -12.62
CA ASP A 187 -20.93 4.40 -11.70
C ASP A 187 -19.45 3.93 -11.78
N GLY A 188 -18.53 4.88 -11.93
CA GLY A 188 -17.09 4.61 -11.95
C GLY A 188 -16.53 4.16 -13.30
N LYS A 189 -17.28 4.31 -14.39
CA LYS A 189 -16.78 4.01 -15.76
C LYS A 189 -15.87 5.13 -16.30
N ASN A 190 -16.03 6.36 -15.82
CA ASN A 190 -15.20 7.52 -16.19
C ASN A 190 -14.33 7.89 -14.99
N THR A 191 -13.17 7.26 -14.83
CA THR A 191 -12.37 7.34 -13.60
C THR A 191 -11.15 8.24 -13.68
N LEU A 192 -10.94 9.00 -14.76
CA LEU A 192 -9.73 9.80 -14.91
C LEU A 192 -10.03 11.30 -14.98
N LEU A 193 -9.47 12.07 -14.04
CA LEU A 193 -9.30 13.54 -13.98
C LEU A 193 -10.54 14.39 -13.71
N LEU A 194 -11.72 14.03 -14.16
CA LEU A 194 -12.98 14.72 -13.86
C LEU A 194 -13.89 13.75 -13.10
N SER A 195 -13.50 13.40 -11.89
CA SER A 195 -14.29 12.50 -11.06
C SER A 195 -15.67 13.08 -10.83
N GLU A 196 -16.62 12.19 -10.84
CA GLU A 196 -18.03 12.48 -10.65
C GLU A 196 -18.31 12.57 -9.13
N GLN A 197 -17.93 13.70 -8.52
CA GLN A 197 -18.15 13.92 -7.09
C GLN A 197 -19.62 14.20 -6.77
N LEU A 198 -19.93 14.25 -5.48
CA LEU A 198 -21.27 14.51 -4.95
C LEU A 198 -21.42 15.97 -4.52
N CYS A 199 -22.68 16.45 -4.42
CA CYS A 199 -23.03 17.74 -3.84
C CYS A 199 -23.07 17.62 -2.31
N THR A 200 -21.91 17.54 -1.66
CA THR A 200 -21.74 17.17 -0.26
C THR A 200 -22.35 18.12 0.77
N THR A 201 -22.82 19.32 0.35
CA THR A 201 -23.59 20.23 1.22
C THR A 201 -25.09 19.94 1.22
N ASN A 202 -25.57 19.05 0.33
CA ASN A 202 -27.00 18.70 0.28
C ASN A 202 -27.38 17.86 1.51
N PRO A 203 -28.33 18.30 2.36
CA PRO A 203 -28.67 17.59 3.61
C PRO A 203 -29.40 16.26 3.37
N GLU A 204 -30.16 16.13 2.29
CA GLU A 204 -30.85 14.88 1.92
C GLU A 204 -29.83 13.84 1.44
N LEU A 205 -28.84 14.25 0.66
CA LEU A 205 -27.72 13.40 0.28
C LEU A 205 -27.00 12.83 1.52
N ARG A 206 -26.68 13.68 2.50
CA ARG A 206 -26.01 13.25 3.73
C ARG A 206 -26.83 12.22 4.51
N ALA A 207 -28.14 12.45 4.61
CA ALA A 207 -29.06 11.51 5.23
C ALA A 207 -29.12 10.17 4.47
N GLU A 208 -29.14 10.22 3.14
CA GLU A 208 -29.14 9.02 2.29
C GLU A 208 -27.84 8.22 2.41
N ILE A 209 -26.68 8.90 2.44
CA ILE A 209 -25.39 8.23 2.68
C ILE A 209 -25.42 7.44 4.00
N VAL A 210 -25.84 8.08 5.09
CA VAL A 210 -25.90 7.43 6.42
C VAL A 210 -26.86 6.25 6.40
N ARG A 211 -28.03 6.39 5.76
CA ARG A 211 -29.01 5.31 5.63
C ARG A 211 -28.41 4.12 4.88
N ASN A 212 -27.78 4.37 3.73
CA ASN A 212 -27.15 3.32 2.92
C ASN A 212 -25.97 2.65 3.68
N MET A 213 -25.22 3.39 4.51
CA MET A 213 -24.16 2.82 5.35
C MET A 213 -24.73 1.91 6.44
N ILE A 214 -25.81 2.32 7.10
CA ILE A 214 -26.46 1.51 8.13
C ILE A 214 -27.02 0.23 7.52
N ASP A 215 -27.79 0.34 6.43
CA ASP A 215 -28.35 -0.81 5.70
C ASP A 215 -27.25 -1.79 5.23
N TYR A 216 -26.08 -1.28 4.83
CA TYR A 216 -24.94 -2.11 4.48
C TYR A 216 -24.40 -2.87 5.69
N CYS A 217 -24.19 -2.21 6.81
CA CYS A 217 -23.67 -2.85 8.03
C CYS A 217 -24.68 -3.82 8.68
N GLU A 218 -25.98 -3.64 8.44
CA GLU A 218 -27.00 -4.61 8.86
C GLU A 218 -26.90 -5.91 8.04
N ARG A 219 -26.62 -5.80 6.77
CA ARG A 219 -26.37 -6.96 5.88
C ARG A 219 -25.00 -7.61 6.08
N HIS A 220 -24.04 -6.84 6.61
CA HIS A 220 -22.66 -7.26 6.87
C HIS A 220 -22.28 -6.99 8.33
N PRO A 221 -22.84 -7.73 9.31
CA PRO A 221 -22.63 -7.46 10.74
C PRO A 221 -21.18 -7.66 11.21
N GLU A 222 -20.37 -8.35 10.41
CA GLU A 222 -18.94 -8.53 10.63
C GLU A 222 -18.14 -7.25 10.34
N VAL A 223 -18.67 -6.32 9.53
CA VAL A 223 -18.00 -5.05 9.19
C VAL A 223 -18.02 -4.12 10.40
N LYS A 224 -16.85 -3.65 10.82
CA LYS A 224 -16.66 -2.70 11.93
C LYS A 224 -16.05 -1.38 11.48
N ILE A 225 -15.55 -1.31 10.27
CA ILE A 225 -14.94 -0.12 9.67
C ILE A 225 -15.63 0.11 8.33
N VAL A 226 -16.28 1.26 8.20
CA VAL A 226 -16.90 1.70 6.94
C VAL A 226 -16.20 2.96 6.45
N ALA A 227 -15.97 3.04 5.16
CA ALA A 227 -15.31 4.19 4.57
C ALA A 227 -16.30 5.17 3.93
N LEU A 228 -15.93 6.45 3.93
CA LEU A 228 -16.60 7.48 3.15
C LEU A 228 -15.54 8.28 2.40
N ASN A 229 -15.21 7.84 1.21
CA ASN A 229 -14.15 8.41 0.40
C ASN A 229 -14.69 9.01 -0.91
N PRO A 230 -14.24 10.23 -1.28
CA PRO A 230 -14.54 10.80 -2.58
C PRO A 230 -14.13 9.85 -3.71
N ASN A 231 -14.77 9.95 -4.86
CA ASN A 231 -14.29 9.27 -6.05
C ASN A 231 -12.89 9.79 -6.42
N ASP A 232 -12.07 8.96 -7.03
CA ASP A 232 -10.72 9.34 -7.39
C ASP A 232 -10.71 10.50 -8.38
N GLY A 233 -9.98 11.57 -8.05
CA GLY A 233 -9.83 12.74 -8.87
C GLY A 233 -10.47 14.02 -8.29
N PHE A 234 -10.66 15.03 -9.13
CA PHE A 234 -11.01 16.38 -8.72
C PHE A 234 -12.49 16.70 -8.95
N GLY A 235 -13.12 17.32 -9.64
CA GLY A 235 -14.54 17.48 -10.00
C GLY A 235 -15.51 17.74 -8.84
N TRP A 236 -15.06 18.47 -7.82
CA TRP A 236 -15.89 18.88 -6.69
C TRP A 236 -17.02 19.82 -7.09
N CYS A 237 -18.14 19.78 -6.38
CA CYS A 237 -19.34 20.53 -6.69
C CYS A 237 -19.11 22.05 -6.60
N GLU A 238 -19.47 22.78 -7.65
CA GLU A 238 -19.35 24.24 -7.76
C GLU A 238 -20.67 24.99 -7.49
N CYS A 239 -21.71 24.31 -7.03
CA CYS A 239 -22.97 24.96 -6.72
C CYS A 239 -22.80 26.06 -5.65
N ARG A 240 -23.79 26.95 -5.54
CA ARG A 240 -23.74 28.11 -4.63
C ARG A 240 -23.34 27.74 -3.19
N GLU A 241 -23.86 26.65 -2.66
CA GLU A 241 -23.60 26.25 -1.27
C GLU A 241 -22.21 25.62 -1.11
N CYS A 242 -21.81 24.73 -2.02
CA CYS A 242 -20.48 24.12 -2.02
C CYS A 242 -19.37 25.15 -2.22
N SER A 243 -19.59 26.14 -3.09
CA SER A 243 -18.61 27.20 -3.40
C SER A 243 -18.24 28.07 -2.19
N LYS A 244 -19.03 28.07 -1.12
CA LYS A 244 -18.72 28.81 0.13
C LYS A 244 -17.53 28.20 0.89
N PHE A 245 -17.22 26.93 0.63
CA PHE A 245 -16.12 26.21 1.28
C PHE A 245 -14.78 26.41 0.59
N TYR A 246 -14.75 26.89 -0.66
CA TYR A 246 -13.51 27.05 -1.43
C TYR A 246 -12.92 28.45 -1.25
N ASP A 247 -11.61 28.50 -1.06
CA ASP A 247 -10.85 29.74 -1.14
C ASP A 247 -10.46 29.97 -2.60
N LYS A 248 -11.24 30.81 -3.30
CA LYS A 248 -11.04 31.12 -4.72
C LYS A 248 -9.71 31.86 -5.02
N ASN A 249 -9.05 32.40 -3.98
CA ASN A 249 -7.78 33.10 -4.11
C ASN A 249 -6.58 32.16 -3.92
N LYS A 250 -6.79 30.96 -3.36
CA LYS A 250 -5.77 29.93 -3.21
C LYS A 250 -5.92 28.90 -4.32
N LYS A 251 -5.37 29.24 -5.47
CA LYS A 251 -5.22 28.30 -6.60
C LYS A 251 -3.98 27.47 -6.37
N GLY A 252 -4.12 26.17 -6.65
CA GLY A 252 -3.02 25.24 -6.55
C GLY A 252 -2.68 24.92 -5.10
N ASP A 253 -2.77 23.67 -4.75
CA ASP A 253 -2.18 23.12 -3.57
C ASP A 253 -0.89 22.40 -3.98
N PHE A 254 0.04 22.24 -3.05
CA PHE A 254 1.23 21.43 -3.22
C PHE A 254 0.93 20.06 -3.86
N TYR A 255 -0.24 19.51 -3.56
CA TYR A 255 -0.69 18.21 -4.06
C TYR A 255 -1.56 18.28 -5.34
N SER A 256 -1.84 19.47 -5.82
CA SER A 256 -2.67 19.68 -7.01
C SER A 256 -1.83 20.14 -8.17
N LEU A 257 -1.74 19.33 -9.20
CA LEU A 257 -1.04 19.65 -10.44
C LEU A 257 -1.81 20.62 -11.34
N SER A 258 -3.03 20.96 -10.98
CA SER A 258 -3.89 21.82 -11.74
C SER A 258 -4.06 23.18 -11.04
N GLU A 259 -3.69 24.25 -11.72
CA GLU A 259 -3.93 25.62 -11.27
C GLU A 259 -5.44 25.95 -11.07
N HIS A 260 -6.31 25.04 -11.49
CA HIS A 260 -7.77 25.18 -11.44
C HIS A 260 -8.40 24.38 -10.30
N VAL A 261 -7.62 23.65 -9.49
CA VAL A 261 -8.17 22.80 -8.43
C VAL A 261 -8.13 23.52 -7.10
N TYR A 262 -9.30 23.68 -6.49
CA TYR A 262 -9.43 24.24 -5.14
C TYR A 262 -9.14 23.18 -4.07
N LYS A 263 -8.68 23.63 -2.89
CA LYS A 263 -8.66 22.77 -1.70
C LYS A 263 -10.07 22.33 -1.35
N ALA A 264 -10.25 21.03 -1.16
CA ALA A 264 -11.53 20.43 -0.81
C ALA A 264 -11.60 19.93 0.65
N ASP A 265 -10.57 20.18 1.45
CA ASP A 265 -10.48 19.76 2.84
C ASP A 265 -11.69 20.24 3.67
N ARG A 266 -12.06 21.53 3.58
CA ARG A 266 -13.16 22.08 4.38
C ARG A 266 -14.51 21.45 4.07
N ILE A 267 -14.85 21.32 2.78
CA ILE A 267 -16.13 20.77 2.37
C ILE A 267 -16.21 19.27 2.68
N TYR A 268 -15.13 18.56 2.50
CA TYR A 268 -15.09 17.13 2.81
C TYR A 268 -15.15 16.87 4.31
N HIS A 269 -14.39 17.60 5.11
CA HIS A 269 -14.41 17.45 6.56
C HIS A 269 -15.72 17.90 7.20
N ASP A 270 -16.45 18.83 6.59
CA ASP A 270 -17.80 19.19 7.01
C ASP A 270 -18.77 18.01 6.79
N LEU A 271 -18.71 17.33 5.65
CA LEU A 271 -19.45 16.09 5.41
C LEU A 271 -19.08 15.01 6.43
N LEU A 272 -17.79 14.78 6.67
CA LEU A 272 -17.32 13.74 7.59
C LEU A 272 -17.81 13.97 9.01
N ARG A 273 -17.80 15.22 9.51
CA ARG A 273 -18.33 15.56 10.84
C ARG A 273 -19.80 15.20 10.99
N ASP A 274 -20.63 15.58 10.01
CA ASP A 274 -22.08 15.32 10.03
C ASP A 274 -22.36 13.81 9.96
N VAL A 275 -21.72 13.11 9.01
CA VAL A 275 -21.90 11.66 8.86
C VAL A 275 -21.40 10.89 10.09
N ALA A 276 -20.23 11.25 10.64
CA ALA A 276 -19.71 10.61 11.84
C ALA A 276 -20.65 10.79 13.05
N ALA A 277 -21.20 11.99 13.24
CA ALA A 277 -22.15 12.27 14.32
C ALA A 277 -23.43 11.43 14.18
N ARG A 278 -24.00 11.34 12.98
CA ARG A 278 -25.21 10.54 12.71
C ARG A 278 -24.97 9.04 12.85
N LEU A 279 -23.84 8.52 12.33
CA LEU A 279 -23.47 7.11 12.49
C LEU A 279 -23.28 6.75 13.97
N ARG A 280 -22.57 7.59 14.72
CA ARG A 280 -22.32 7.37 16.15
C ARG A 280 -23.59 7.33 16.98
N ALA A 281 -24.60 8.13 16.63
CA ALA A 281 -25.90 8.14 17.31
C ALA A 281 -26.66 6.81 17.18
N VAL A 282 -26.46 6.06 16.09
CA VAL A 282 -27.18 4.80 15.79
C VAL A 282 -26.27 3.59 15.97
N ARG A 283 -25.03 3.68 15.55
CA ARG A 283 -24.04 2.58 15.54
C ARG A 283 -22.70 3.05 16.13
N PRO A 284 -22.63 3.22 17.45
CA PRO A 284 -21.40 3.68 18.14
C PRO A 284 -20.24 2.66 18.07
N ASP A 285 -20.51 1.43 17.64
CA ASP A 285 -19.54 0.36 17.42
C ASP A 285 -18.77 0.48 16.10
N LEU A 286 -19.26 1.30 15.17
CA LEU A 286 -18.60 1.49 13.87
C LEU A 286 -17.51 2.55 13.93
N THR A 287 -16.46 2.32 13.13
CA THR A 287 -15.43 3.32 12.81
C THR A 287 -15.67 3.86 11.41
N LEU A 288 -15.75 5.19 11.27
CA LEU A 288 -15.77 5.86 9.98
C LEU A 288 -14.33 6.08 9.50
N SER A 289 -13.95 5.40 8.42
CA SER A 289 -12.66 5.58 7.74
C SER A 289 -12.78 6.57 6.60
N PHE A 290 -11.69 7.32 6.35
CA PHE A 290 -11.62 8.25 5.24
C PHE A 290 -10.17 8.51 4.82
N PHE A 291 -9.99 8.98 3.57
CA PHE A 291 -8.69 9.38 3.05
C PHE A 291 -8.37 10.84 3.33
N ALA A 292 -7.09 11.12 3.52
CA ALA A 292 -6.48 12.42 3.33
C ALA A 292 -5.61 12.30 2.06
N TYR A 293 -6.02 12.95 0.97
CA TYR A 293 -5.46 12.68 -0.36
C TYR A 293 -5.54 13.92 -1.25
N ILE A 294 -4.54 14.10 -2.10
CA ILE A 294 -4.42 15.20 -3.07
C ILE A 294 -4.88 16.57 -2.49
N ASN A 295 -5.98 17.12 -2.96
CA ASN A 295 -6.46 18.45 -2.57
C ASN A 295 -7.29 18.49 -1.27
N TYR A 296 -7.39 17.38 -0.55
CA TYR A 296 -7.94 17.26 0.81
C TYR A 296 -6.99 16.49 1.75
N CYS A 297 -5.67 16.69 1.58
CA CYS A 297 -4.61 15.97 2.29
C CYS A 297 -4.47 16.43 3.74
N ALA A 298 -4.48 17.74 4.01
CA ALA A 298 -4.33 18.29 5.34
C ALA A 298 -5.66 18.39 6.11
N PRO A 299 -5.66 18.33 7.46
CA PRO A 299 -6.88 18.59 8.23
C PRO A 299 -7.30 20.06 8.08
N SER A 300 -8.60 20.29 7.83
CA SER A 300 -9.14 21.64 7.75
C SER A 300 -9.12 22.34 9.11
N PRO A 301 -9.03 23.68 9.16
CA PRO A 301 -9.08 24.42 10.41
C PRO A 301 -10.32 24.06 11.27
N GLY A 302 -10.07 23.71 12.53
CA GLY A 302 -11.11 23.30 13.47
C GLY A 302 -11.68 21.89 13.26
N PHE A 303 -11.09 21.07 12.41
CA PHE A 303 -11.40 19.66 12.33
C PHE A 303 -10.77 18.90 13.51
N THR A 304 -11.51 17.95 14.05
CA THR A 304 -11.08 17.09 15.16
C THR A 304 -11.25 15.63 14.76
N LEU A 305 -10.21 14.84 14.88
CA LEU A 305 -10.25 13.40 14.62
C LEU A 305 -10.68 12.65 15.88
N GLU A 306 -11.98 12.45 16.02
CA GLU A 306 -12.57 11.90 17.23
C GLU A 306 -12.51 10.36 17.27
N LYS A 307 -12.75 9.80 18.46
CA LYS A 307 -12.94 8.35 18.64
C LYS A 307 -14.00 7.82 17.68
N GLY A 308 -13.72 6.69 17.02
CA GLY A 308 -14.57 6.13 15.98
C GLY A 308 -14.36 6.77 14.60
N MET A 309 -13.32 7.58 14.44
CA MET A 309 -12.86 8.07 13.13
C MET A 309 -11.44 7.58 12.85
N MET A 310 -11.14 7.30 11.59
CA MET A 310 -9.84 6.81 11.15
C MET A 310 -9.48 7.48 9.82
N VAL A 311 -8.36 8.20 9.80
CA VAL A 311 -7.82 8.78 8.57
C VAL A 311 -6.68 7.93 8.02
N SER A 312 -6.63 7.76 6.69
CA SER A 312 -5.51 7.18 5.96
C SER A 312 -4.92 8.25 5.04
N LEU A 313 -3.73 8.74 5.41
CA LEU A 313 -3.01 9.77 4.66
C LEU A 313 -2.23 9.14 3.51
N ALA A 314 -2.63 9.44 2.28
CA ALA A 314 -2.02 8.90 1.07
C ALA A 314 -0.83 9.76 0.60
N LEU A 315 0.36 9.17 0.63
CA LEU A 315 1.61 9.84 0.28
C LEU A 315 1.90 9.77 -1.24
N TYR A 316 0.90 10.12 -2.07
CA TYR A 316 0.88 9.85 -3.50
C TYR A 316 2.05 10.46 -4.28
N TRP A 317 2.50 11.66 -3.91
CA TRP A 317 3.58 12.39 -4.59
C TRP A 317 4.93 12.32 -3.87
N ARG A 318 5.04 11.52 -2.80
CA ARG A 318 6.28 11.46 -2.05
C ARG A 318 7.48 11.05 -2.92
N CYS A 319 8.65 11.52 -2.52
CA CYS A 319 9.92 11.04 -3.05
C CYS A 319 10.37 9.78 -2.31
N ILE A 320 10.70 8.71 -3.05
CA ILE A 320 11.18 7.43 -2.49
C ILE A 320 12.69 7.39 -2.24
N ASN A 321 13.41 8.41 -2.68
CA ASN A 321 14.85 8.48 -2.45
C ASN A 321 15.21 8.99 -1.05
N HIS A 322 14.27 9.67 -0.38
CA HIS A 322 14.45 10.29 0.90
C HIS A 322 13.45 9.75 1.93
N THR A 323 13.81 9.80 3.22
CA THR A 323 12.83 9.54 4.29
C THR A 323 11.79 10.65 4.35
N ILE A 324 10.67 10.38 5.02
CA ILE A 324 9.56 11.33 5.08
C ILE A 324 9.94 12.66 5.76
N ASP A 325 10.89 12.60 6.68
CA ASP A 325 11.38 13.71 7.50
C ASP A 325 12.71 14.29 7.02
N ASP A 326 13.21 13.88 5.86
CA ASP A 326 14.51 14.35 5.34
C ASP A 326 14.41 15.83 4.90
N PRO A 327 15.08 16.76 5.60
CA PRO A 327 14.96 18.18 5.30
C PRO A 327 15.64 18.57 3.97
N SER A 328 16.44 17.69 3.38
CA SER A 328 17.05 17.92 2.07
C SER A 328 16.09 17.61 0.92
N CYS A 329 14.97 16.94 1.19
CA CYS A 329 13.94 16.66 0.21
C CYS A 329 12.97 17.83 0.10
N VAL A 330 12.71 18.31 -1.10
CA VAL A 330 11.76 19.41 -1.34
C VAL A 330 10.29 19.00 -1.20
N ILE A 331 10.00 17.69 -1.12
CA ILE A 331 8.63 17.16 -1.15
C ILE A 331 8.22 16.53 0.17
N ASN A 332 9.02 15.59 0.68
CA ASN A 332 8.65 14.78 1.83
C ASN A 332 8.36 15.58 3.11
N PRO A 333 9.07 16.69 3.43
CA PRO A 333 8.76 17.51 4.59
C PRO A 333 7.32 18.04 4.63
N HIS A 334 6.68 18.29 3.49
CA HIS A 334 5.27 18.70 3.46
C HIS A 334 4.33 17.60 3.91
N TYR A 335 4.60 16.35 3.51
CA TYR A 335 3.86 15.21 4.02
C TYR A 335 4.14 14.98 5.51
N ALA A 336 5.39 15.16 5.95
CA ALA A 336 5.72 15.10 7.38
C ALA A 336 4.91 16.14 8.16
N GLU A 337 4.82 17.38 7.66
CA GLU A 337 4.01 18.43 8.28
C GLU A 337 2.51 18.07 8.33
N ASP A 338 1.95 17.53 7.26
CA ASP A 338 0.55 17.11 7.24
C ASP A 338 0.28 15.92 8.19
N ILE A 339 1.22 14.98 8.33
CA ILE A 339 1.14 13.92 9.33
C ILE A 339 1.09 14.53 10.74
N LEU A 340 1.99 15.48 11.05
CA LEU A 340 2.01 16.16 12.33
C LEU A 340 0.73 16.96 12.58
N ARG A 341 0.16 17.59 11.58
CA ARG A 341 -1.15 18.27 11.67
C ARG A 341 -2.25 17.28 12.00
N TRP A 342 -2.32 16.12 11.33
CA TRP A 342 -3.32 15.08 11.61
C TRP A 342 -3.17 14.50 13.01
N THR A 343 -1.96 14.24 13.47
CA THR A 343 -1.75 13.74 14.84
C THR A 343 -2.04 14.80 15.89
N SER A 344 -1.85 16.11 15.59
CA SER A 344 -2.19 17.21 16.49
C SER A 344 -3.70 17.40 16.71
N VAL A 345 -4.54 17.05 15.74
CA VAL A 345 -6.01 17.13 15.86
C VAL A 345 -6.66 15.82 16.31
N LYS A 346 -5.83 14.84 16.72
CA LYS A 346 -6.27 13.51 17.15
C LYS A 346 -6.84 13.55 18.57
N HIS A 347 -8.13 13.26 18.70
CA HIS A 347 -8.86 13.16 19.95
C HIS A 347 -9.49 11.77 20.10
N GLY A 348 -8.66 10.75 20.14
CA GLY A 348 -9.07 9.35 20.26
C GLY A 348 -9.40 8.65 18.93
N GLY A 349 -9.28 9.33 17.79
CA GLY A 349 -9.30 8.72 16.47
C GLY A 349 -7.95 8.08 16.10
N GLU A 350 -7.85 7.52 14.90
CA GLU A 350 -6.64 6.85 14.41
C GLU A 350 -6.09 7.55 13.17
N VAL A 351 -4.75 7.70 13.10
CA VAL A 351 -4.00 8.23 11.96
C VAL A 351 -3.19 7.12 11.34
N ASN A 352 -3.46 6.78 10.10
CA ASN A 352 -2.73 5.76 9.35
C ASN A 352 -2.08 6.36 8.10
N ILE A 353 -1.03 5.70 7.64
CA ILE A 353 -0.33 6.04 6.41
C ILE A 353 -0.75 5.07 5.30
N TYR A 354 -1.12 5.62 4.16
CA TYR A 354 -1.36 4.92 2.91
C TYR A 354 -0.12 5.05 2.03
N GLU A 355 0.65 3.98 1.90
CA GLU A 355 1.92 3.93 1.19
C GLU A 355 1.85 3.21 -0.16
N TYR A 356 2.92 3.36 -0.92
CA TYR A 356 3.03 2.85 -2.28
C TYR A 356 4.37 2.14 -2.50
N PHE A 357 4.73 1.18 -1.64
CA PHE A 357 6.03 0.49 -1.72
C PHE A 357 6.21 -0.45 -2.94
N MET A 358 5.32 -0.36 -3.88
CA MET A 358 5.48 -0.90 -5.23
C MET A 358 5.39 0.19 -6.32
N GLY A 359 5.27 1.47 -5.95
CA GLY A 359 4.74 2.50 -6.80
C GLY A 359 3.23 2.35 -7.00
N VAL A 360 2.68 3.04 -7.98
CA VAL A 360 1.31 2.82 -8.46
C VAL A 360 1.33 1.85 -9.65
N ASN A 361 0.17 1.48 -10.14
CA ASN A 361 0.06 0.61 -11.32
C ASN A 361 0.88 1.07 -12.53
N PHE A 362 1.09 2.38 -12.67
CA PHE A 362 1.88 3.00 -13.74
C PHE A 362 3.39 2.93 -13.52
N TYR A 363 3.85 2.43 -12.37
CA TYR A 363 5.28 2.29 -12.09
C TYR A 363 5.95 1.17 -12.91
N LEU A 364 5.14 0.25 -13.46
CA LEU A 364 5.52 -0.74 -14.48
C LEU A 364 6.74 -1.58 -14.08
N MET A 365 6.76 -2.10 -12.86
CA MET A 365 7.82 -2.96 -12.31
C MET A 365 9.23 -2.37 -12.36
N LEU A 366 9.35 -1.05 -12.51
CA LEU A 366 10.63 -0.38 -12.34
C LEU A 366 11.12 -0.46 -10.88
N PRO A 367 12.40 -0.26 -10.63
CA PRO A 367 12.95 -0.42 -9.27
C PRO A 367 12.31 0.53 -8.26
N MET A 368 12.01 -0.01 -7.08
CA MET A 368 11.63 0.73 -5.90
C MET A 368 12.26 0.07 -4.69
N ILE A 369 13.34 0.63 -4.18
CA ILE A 369 14.10 0.10 -3.06
C ILE A 369 14.06 1.10 -1.90
N HIS A 370 13.41 0.69 -0.80
CA HIS A 370 13.20 1.55 0.37
C HIS A 370 13.42 0.74 1.67
N PHE A 371 14.53 0.01 1.76
CA PHE A 371 14.74 -0.99 2.82
C PHE A 371 15.09 -0.34 4.16
N ARG A 372 16.18 0.42 4.21
CA ARG A 372 16.66 1.05 5.44
C ARG A 372 15.78 2.21 5.89
N GLU A 373 15.30 2.95 4.91
CA GLU A 373 14.43 4.09 5.11
C GLU A 373 13.15 3.69 5.85
N MET A 374 12.57 2.51 5.54
CA MET A 374 11.38 1.99 6.22
C MET A 374 11.55 1.87 7.73
N PHE A 375 12.72 1.39 8.20
CA PHE A 375 12.94 1.24 9.65
C PHE A 375 13.00 2.57 10.37
N ARG A 376 13.54 3.62 9.74
CA ARG A 376 13.57 4.97 10.26
C ARG A 376 12.18 5.59 10.26
N GLU A 377 11.47 5.48 9.15
CA GLU A 377 10.12 6.02 8.99
C GLU A 377 9.12 5.37 9.95
N MET A 378 9.15 4.05 10.15
CA MET A 378 8.24 3.40 11.10
C MET A 378 8.46 3.88 12.52
N ARG A 379 9.70 4.16 12.93
CA ARG A 379 10.00 4.79 14.22
C ARG A 379 9.49 6.22 14.25
N TRP A 380 9.80 7.01 13.23
CA TRP A 380 9.32 8.38 13.14
C TRP A 380 7.79 8.45 13.20
N TYR A 381 7.08 7.59 12.46
CA TYR A 381 5.62 7.50 12.52
C TYR A 381 5.12 7.17 13.93
N SER A 382 5.69 6.17 14.57
CA SER A 382 5.33 5.77 15.94
C SER A 382 5.59 6.88 16.94
N ASP A 383 6.74 7.53 16.87
CA ASP A 383 7.14 8.61 17.78
C ASP A 383 6.25 9.86 17.65
N HIS A 384 5.63 10.04 16.47
CA HIS A 384 4.72 11.16 16.20
C HIS A 384 3.23 10.78 16.24
N GLY A 385 2.90 9.62 16.82
CA GLY A 385 1.52 9.26 17.11
C GLY A 385 0.70 8.70 15.95
N VAL A 386 1.34 8.24 14.88
CA VAL A 386 0.71 7.45 13.82
C VAL A 386 0.37 6.06 14.35
N ASP A 387 -0.82 5.55 14.02
CA ASP A 387 -1.34 4.27 14.51
C ASP A 387 -1.09 3.11 13.55
N GLY A 388 -0.94 3.38 12.27
CA GLY A 388 -0.82 2.28 11.31
C GLY A 388 -0.21 2.65 9.97
N ILE A 389 0.14 1.60 9.22
CA ILE A 389 0.64 1.69 7.86
C ILE A 389 0.01 0.60 7.00
N MET A 390 -0.43 0.99 5.82
CA MET A 390 -0.83 0.09 4.76
C MET A 390 -0.14 0.50 3.47
N THR A 391 0.22 -0.47 2.64
CA THR A 391 0.80 -0.18 1.31
C THR A 391 0.02 -0.86 0.21
N GLN A 392 -0.09 -0.19 -0.93
CA GLN A 392 -0.46 -0.89 -2.16
C GLN A 392 0.51 -2.05 -2.40
N PHE A 393 -0.02 -3.14 -2.92
CA PHE A 393 0.78 -4.31 -3.25
C PHE A 393 0.18 -5.03 -4.46
N HIS A 394 1.00 -5.91 -5.04
CA HIS A 394 0.53 -6.84 -6.06
C HIS A 394 1.22 -8.18 -5.89
N ILE A 395 0.44 -9.21 -5.63
CA ILE A 395 0.99 -10.55 -5.34
C ILE A 395 1.77 -11.12 -6.53
N GLN A 396 1.36 -10.79 -7.76
CA GLN A 396 2.02 -11.27 -8.97
C GLN A 396 3.34 -10.55 -9.30
N HIS A 397 3.67 -9.45 -8.57
CA HIS A 397 4.96 -8.75 -8.68
C HIS A 397 5.85 -9.00 -7.46
N TRP A 398 5.62 -10.12 -6.77
CA TRP A 398 6.29 -10.39 -5.49
C TRP A 398 7.81 -10.43 -5.59
N SER A 399 8.35 -11.00 -6.67
CA SER A 399 9.82 -11.06 -6.85
C SER A 399 10.47 -9.69 -7.07
N VAL A 400 9.68 -8.67 -7.44
CA VAL A 400 10.16 -7.29 -7.60
C VAL A 400 10.06 -6.52 -6.27
N TYR A 401 8.90 -6.56 -5.62
CA TYR A 401 8.59 -5.70 -4.48
C TYR A 401 8.46 -6.43 -3.13
N GLY A 402 8.48 -7.76 -3.11
CA GLY A 402 8.30 -8.56 -1.89
C GLY A 402 9.33 -8.26 -0.80
N MET A 403 10.55 -7.84 -1.17
CA MET A 403 11.55 -7.37 -0.21
C MET A 403 11.06 -6.14 0.56
N ASN A 404 10.41 -5.17 -0.12
CA ASN A 404 9.81 -4.01 0.53
C ASN A 404 8.73 -4.44 1.53
N TYR A 405 7.84 -5.36 1.13
CA TYR A 405 6.76 -5.85 2.00
C TYR A 405 7.30 -6.58 3.23
N CYS A 406 8.33 -7.39 3.04
CA CYS A 406 9.00 -8.12 4.13
C CYS A 406 9.64 -7.14 5.13
N PHE A 407 10.36 -6.12 4.64
CA PHE A 407 10.97 -5.12 5.51
C PHE A 407 9.94 -4.20 6.18
N MET A 408 8.87 -3.81 5.47
CA MET A 408 7.76 -3.06 6.07
C MET A 408 7.15 -3.83 7.26
N ALA A 409 6.85 -5.11 7.08
CA ALA A 409 6.26 -5.94 8.13
C ALA A 409 7.15 -6.00 9.38
N ARG A 410 8.47 -6.21 9.19
CA ARG A 410 9.46 -6.26 10.28
C ARG A 410 9.64 -4.91 10.95
N ALA A 411 9.78 -3.84 10.17
CA ALA A 411 9.95 -2.48 10.68
C ALA A 411 8.72 -2.01 11.48
N ALA A 412 7.51 -2.25 10.98
CA ALA A 412 6.27 -1.87 11.66
C ALA A 412 6.04 -2.64 13.00
N ARG A 413 6.64 -3.82 13.15
CA ARG A 413 6.68 -4.53 14.43
C ARG A 413 7.84 -4.10 15.35
N GLY A 414 8.73 -3.22 14.90
CA GLY A 414 9.84 -2.72 15.71
C GLY A 414 11.07 -3.62 15.71
N ALA A 415 11.24 -4.46 14.68
CA ALA A 415 12.46 -5.24 14.52
C ALA A 415 13.69 -4.33 14.29
N ASP A 416 14.86 -4.81 14.64
CA ASP A 416 16.11 -4.11 14.36
C ASP A 416 16.42 -4.10 12.85
N GLU A 417 16.91 -2.96 12.35
CA GLU A 417 17.23 -2.75 10.93
C GLU A 417 18.32 -3.71 10.46
N THR A 418 19.45 -3.74 11.20
CA THR A 418 20.64 -4.49 10.81
C THR A 418 20.36 -5.99 10.84
N ASP A 419 19.77 -6.46 11.94
CA ASP A 419 19.40 -7.88 12.11
C ASP A 419 18.40 -8.32 11.05
N SER A 420 17.41 -7.48 10.73
CA SER A 420 16.40 -7.82 9.71
C SER A 420 17.00 -7.91 8.31
N ILE A 421 17.86 -6.96 7.92
CA ILE A 421 18.52 -6.97 6.61
C ILE A 421 19.42 -8.20 6.52
N GLU A 422 20.24 -8.46 7.54
CA GLU A 422 21.12 -9.63 7.56
C GLU A 422 20.35 -10.94 7.47
N LEU A 423 19.29 -11.08 8.27
CA LEU A 423 18.44 -12.26 8.27
C LEU A 423 17.82 -12.50 6.88
N VAL A 424 17.16 -11.51 6.31
CA VAL A 424 16.44 -11.65 5.03
C VAL A 424 17.40 -12.03 3.91
N PHE A 425 18.52 -11.33 3.77
CA PHE A 425 19.50 -11.64 2.72
C PHE A 425 20.13 -13.02 2.92
N ARG A 426 20.50 -13.41 4.14
CA ARG A 426 21.03 -14.77 4.42
C ARG A 426 20.01 -15.87 4.17
N ARG A 427 18.73 -15.63 4.46
CA ARG A 427 17.67 -16.62 4.25
C ARG A 427 17.34 -16.79 2.77
N LEU A 428 17.41 -15.71 1.96
CA LEU A 428 17.15 -15.77 0.53
C LEU A 428 18.35 -16.24 -0.29
N PHE A 429 19.55 -15.78 0.06
CA PHE A 429 20.71 -15.96 -0.81
C PHE A 429 21.80 -16.87 -0.20
N GLY A 430 21.71 -17.24 1.07
CA GLY A 430 22.67 -18.13 1.72
C GLY A 430 24.09 -17.55 1.76
N ALA A 431 25.04 -18.27 1.16
CA ALA A 431 26.44 -17.84 1.08
C ALA A 431 26.63 -16.61 0.16
N ASP A 432 25.71 -16.37 -0.77
CA ASP A 432 25.78 -15.27 -1.75
C ASP A 432 25.11 -13.97 -1.21
N ALA A 433 24.77 -13.90 0.07
CA ALA A 433 24.05 -12.77 0.68
C ALA A 433 24.75 -11.43 0.46
N ASP A 434 26.08 -11.37 0.55
CA ASP A 434 26.82 -10.11 0.39
C ASP A 434 26.84 -9.62 -1.06
N GLU A 435 26.89 -10.53 -2.04
CA GLU A 435 26.75 -10.20 -3.45
C GLU A 435 25.34 -9.74 -3.80
N ALA A 436 24.33 -10.39 -3.21
CA ALA A 436 22.93 -9.95 -3.34
C ALA A 436 22.73 -8.56 -2.73
N LYS A 437 23.32 -8.27 -1.56
CA LYS A 437 23.32 -6.92 -0.98
C LYS A 437 24.01 -5.91 -1.90
N ALA A 438 25.10 -6.31 -2.58
CA ALA A 438 25.78 -5.46 -3.57
C ALA A 438 24.89 -5.18 -4.78
N PHE A 439 24.15 -6.18 -5.27
CA PHE A 439 23.16 -6.02 -6.34
C PHE A 439 22.06 -5.03 -5.93
N TYR A 440 21.41 -5.20 -4.78
CA TYR A 440 20.35 -4.30 -4.34
C TYR A 440 20.86 -2.89 -4.00
N ARG A 441 22.10 -2.74 -3.53
CA ARG A 441 22.76 -1.42 -3.41
C ARG A 441 22.95 -0.75 -4.77
N ALA A 442 23.33 -1.51 -5.80
CA ALA A 442 23.46 -0.97 -7.15
C ALA A 442 22.11 -0.54 -7.74
N VAL A 443 21.04 -1.29 -7.48
CA VAL A 443 19.67 -0.89 -7.83
C VAL A 443 19.27 0.39 -7.10
N LYS A 444 19.54 0.48 -5.78
CA LYS A 444 19.27 1.72 -5.01
C LYS A 444 20.08 2.90 -5.54
N GLN A 445 21.33 2.70 -5.92
CA GLN A 445 22.17 3.75 -6.49
C GLN A 445 21.61 4.28 -7.81
N LEU A 446 21.03 3.41 -8.64
CA LEU A 446 20.34 3.81 -9.86
C LEU A 446 19.19 4.79 -9.56
N LEU A 447 18.40 4.54 -8.50
CA LEU A 447 17.35 5.44 -8.03
C LEU A 447 17.93 6.76 -7.50
N MET A 448 18.94 6.70 -6.64
CA MET A 448 19.56 7.87 -6.02
C MET A 448 20.20 8.83 -7.04
N ASN A 449 20.71 8.31 -8.16
CA ASN A 449 21.28 9.14 -9.23
C ASN A 449 20.25 10.07 -9.89
N THR A 450 18.96 9.87 -9.64
CA THR A 450 17.89 10.73 -10.15
C THR A 450 17.64 11.98 -9.30
N GLY A 451 18.20 12.04 -8.09
CA GLY A 451 17.91 13.07 -7.08
C GLY A 451 16.55 12.80 -6.42
N HIS A 452 15.47 13.15 -7.09
CA HIS A 452 14.11 12.85 -6.66
C HIS A 452 13.47 11.80 -7.56
N CYS A 453 12.71 10.89 -6.95
CA CYS A 453 11.94 9.86 -7.65
C CYS A 453 10.55 9.75 -7.01
N HIS A 454 9.54 10.17 -7.76
CA HIS A 454 8.16 10.17 -7.30
C HIS A 454 7.47 8.83 -7.51
N ILE A 455 6.62 8.47 -6.57
CA ILE A 455 5.86 7.22 -6.61
C ILE A 455 5.09 7.01 -7.91
N PRO A 456 4.28 7.98 -8.40
CA PRO A 456 3.42 7.70 -9.55
C PRO A 456 4.18 7.63 -10.88
N TYR A 457 5.33 8.27 -10.98
CA TYR A 457 6.00 8.43 -12.27
C TYR A 457 7.51 8.18 -12.18
N PRO A 458 8.00 7.03 -12.64
CA PRO A 458 9.42 6.70 -12.63
C PRO A 458 10.21 7.32 -13.80
N ARG A 459 9.70 8.38 -14.42
CA ARG A 459 10.27 8.99 -15.63
C ARG A 459 11.66 9.56 -15.39
N ALA A 460 11.86 10.21 -14.24
CA ALA A 460 13.16 10.72 -13.85
C ALA A 460 14.20 9.58 -13.83
N LEU A 461 13.81 8.39 -13.37
CA LEU A 461 14.64 7.20 -13.40
C LEU A 461 15.04 6.86 -14.84
N LEU A 462 14.09 6.75 -15.76
CA LEU A 462 14.34 6.38 -17.15
C LEU A 462 15.18 7.45 -17.88
N ARG A 463 14.89 8.74 -17.66
CA ARG A 463 15.56 9.85 -18.32
C ARG A 463 16.99 10.09 -17.84
N ARG A 464 17.24 9.99 -16.53
CA ARG A 464 18.51 10.38 -15.90
C ARG A 464 19.49 9.20 -15.76
N SER A 465 19.03 7.97 -15.98
CA SER A 465 19.85 6.78 -15.92
C SER A 465 20.38 6.40 -17.32
N LYS A 466 21.53 5.72 -17.34
CA LYS A 466 22.19 5.27 -18.57
C LYS A 466 21.87 3.80 -18.85
N MET A 467 21.82 3.41 -20.11
CA MET A 467 21.60 2.02 -20.52
C MET A 467 22.65 1.07 -19.92
N GLU A 468 23.89 1.54 -19.76
CA GLU A 468 24.99 0.76 -19.17
C GLU A 468 24.69 0.35 -17.73
N ASP A 469 23.99 1.18 -16.95
CA ASP A 469 23.60 0.85 -15.57
C ASP A 469 22.63 -0.32 -15.54
N TYR A 470 21.65 -0.34 -16.44
CA TYR A 470 20.69 -1.45 -16.56
C TYR A 470 21.36 -2.75 -17.00
N ARG A 471 22.26 -2.69 -17.98
CA ARG A 471 23.04 -3.85 -18.43
C ARG A 471 23.95 -4.39 -17.34
N ARG A 472 24.56 -3.52 -16.55
CA ARG A 472 25.36 -3.92 -15.38
C ARG A 472 24.51 -4.64 -14.34
N LEU A 473 23.33 -4.13 -14.01
CA LEU A 473 22.39 -4.78 -13.09
C LEU A 473 21.96 -6.16 -13.60
N HIS A 474 21.69 -6.27 -14.90
CA HIS A 474 21.33 -7.56 -15.51
C HIS A 474 22.48 -8.56 -15.41
N ALA A 475 23.73 -8.16 -15.68
CA ALA A 475 24.90 -9.02 -15.53
C ALA A 475 25.09 -9.48 -14.06
N MET A 476 24.85 -8.59 -13.09
CA MET A 476 24.90 -8.96 -11.66
C MET A 476 23.82 -9.99 -11.29
N ALA A 477 22.60 -9.83 -11.80
CA ALA A 477 21.51 -10.78 -11.57
C ALA A 477 21.83 -12.15 -12.19
N GLN A 478 22.37 -12.18 -13.42
CA GLN A 478 22.82 -13.41 -14.07
C GLN A 478 23.92 -14.13 -13.26
N ALA A 479 24.89 -13.38 -12.75
CA ALA A 479 25.95 -13.94 -11.90
C ALA A 479 25.41 -14.56 -10.61
N LEU A 480 24.41 -13.91 -9.97
CA LEU A 480 23.73 -14.47 -8.79
C LEU A 480 22.93 -15.74 -9.14
N ALA A 481 22.21 -15.74 -10.26
CA ALA A 481 21.39 -16.88 -10.68
C ALA A 481 22.22 -18.08 -11.10
N SER A 482 23.37 -17.89 -11.75
CA SER A 482 24.27 -18.97 -12.17
C SER A 482 24.78 -19.85 -11.02
N LYS A 483 24.85 -19.30 -9.81
CA LYS A 483 25.28 -20.03 -8.60
C LYS A 483 24.20 -20.96 -8.03
N ARG A 484 22.94 -20.69 -8.32
CA ARG A 484 21.77 -21.46 -7.92
C ARG A 484 20.72 -21.46 -9.02
N PRO A 485 20.92 -22.19 -10.12
CA PRO A 485 20.05 -22.13 -11.29
C PRO A 485 18.63 -22.63 -11.04
N ASP A 486 18.43 -23.47 -10.00
CA ASP A 486 17.12 -24.00 -9.63
C ASP A 486 16.33 -23.10 -8.67
N ASP A 487 16.88 -21.96 -8.25
CA ASP A 487 16.17 -21.00 -7.39
C ASP A 487 15.28 -20.08 -8.25
N PRO A 488 13.93 -20.23 -8.21
CA PRO A 488 13.03 -19.45 -9.04
C PRO A 488 13.07 -17.95 -8.72
N PHE A 489 13.36 -17.57 -7.47
CA PHE A 489 13.50 -16.16 -7.10
C PHE A 489 14.70 -15.51 -7.80
N ARG A 490 15.83 -16.23 -7.92
CA ARG A 490 17.00 -15.74 -8.67
C ARG A 490 16.73 -15.69 -10.18
N ALA A 491 16.00 -16.65 -10.72
CA ALA A 491 15.53 -16.60 -12.11
C ALA A 491 14.64 -15.38 -12.37
N ASP A 492 13.75 -15.06 -11.44
CA ASP A 492 12.92 -13.87 -11.51
C ASP A 492 13.73 -12.57 -11.43
N LEU A 493 14.84 -12.51 -10.69
CA LEU A 493 15.74 -11.33 -10.70
C LEU A 493 16.40 -11.13 -12.08
N VAL A 494 16.76 -12.20 -12.77
CA VAL A 494 17.27 -12.12 -14.14
C VAL A 494 16.19 -11.60 -15.07
N LEU A 495 14.97 -12.17 -15.00
CA LEU A 495 13.83 -11.73 -15.80
C LEU A 495 13.50 -10.25 -15.54
N TRP A 496 13.49 -9.83 -14.27
CA TRP A 496 13.23 -8.44 -13.90
C TRP A 496 14.27 -7.48 -14.50
N THR A 497 15.55 -7.81 -14.39
CA THR A 497 16.61 -6.96 -14.92
C THR A 497 16.67 -6.98 -16.45
N GLU A 498 16.34 -8.10 -17.11
CA GLU A 498 16.16 -8.16 -18.56
C GLU A 498 15.01 -7.24 -19.01
N TYR A 499 13.86 -7.31 -18.28
CA TYR A 499 12.74 -6.40 -18.51
C TYR A 499 13.18 -4.94 -18.41
N MET A 500 13.93 -4.57 -17.37
CA MET A 500 14.40 -3.20 -17.20
C MET A 500 15.27 -2.73 -18.37
N VAL A 501 16.17 -3.58 -18.89
CA VAL A 501 16.98 -3.27 -20.07
C VAL A 501 16.11 -3.02 -21.31
N ARG A 502 15.14 -3.90 -21.56
CA ARG A 502 14.23 -3.79 -22.70
C ARG A 502 13.32 -2.57 -22.60
N PHE A 503 12.80 -2.32 -21.42
CA PHE A 503 11.91 -1.17 -21.18
C PHE A 503 12.66 0.17 -21.31
N LYS A 504 13.90 0.23 -20.81
CA LYS A 504 14.79 1.39 -21.01
C LYS A 504 15.07 1.62 -22.50
N GLN A 505 15.29 0.57 -23.28
CA GLN A 505 15.48 0.68 -24.72
C GLN A 505 14.24 1.27 -25.41
N LEU A 506 13.04 0.76 -25.09
CA LEU A 506 11.78 1.33 -25.62
C LEU A 506 11.64 2.81 -25.27
N PHE A 507 11.97 3.19 -24.04
CA PHE A 507 11.93 4.58 -23.62
C PHE A 507 12.93 5.45 -24.40
N ASP A 508 14.15 5.00 -24.59
CA ASP A 508 15.18 5.73 -25.33
C ASP A 508 14.79 5.88 -26.81
N ASP A 509 14.22 4.84 -27.42
CA ASP A 509 13.75 4.88 -28.80
C ASP A 509 12.53 5.81 -28.96
N TYR A 510 11.64 5.83 -27.96
CA TYR A 510 10.54 6.79 -27.89
C TYR A 510 11.07 8.25 -27.81
N GLN A 511 12.02 8.52 -26.91
CA GLN A 511 12.63 9.85 -26.77
C GLN A 511 13.37 10.28 -28.04
N ALA A 512 14.02 9.34 -28.72
CA ALA A 512 14.69 9.59 -30.00
C ALA A 512 13.75 9.68 -31.21
N LYS A 513 12.43 9.52 -31.00
CA LYS A 513 11.39 9.45 -32.06
C LYS A 513 11.66 8.33 -33.08
N LYS A 514 12.20 7.22 -32.62
CA LYS A 514 12.52 6.03 -33.44
C LYS A 514 11.63 4.83 -33.13
N LEU A 515 10.88 4.88 -32.01
CA LEU A 515 10.00 3.80 -31.60
C LEU A 515 8.91 3.55 -32.64
N THR A 516 8.75 2.29 -33.06
CA THR A 516 7.74 1.86 -34.03
C THR A 516 6.72 0.92 -33.37
N GLU A 517 5.59 0.69 -34.04
CA GLU A 517 4.60 -0.30 -33.60
C GLU A 517 5.20 -1.72 -33.57
N ALA A 518 6.10 -2.04 -34.52
CA ALA A 518 6.78 -3.33 -34.56
C ALA A 518 7.66 -3.57 -33.33
N ASP A 519 8.29 -2.53 -32.79
CA ASP A 519 9.08 -2.62 -31.54
C ASP A 519 8.18 -2.91 -30.35
N LEU A 520 6.97 -2.29 -30.30
CA LEU A 520 5.97 -2.58 -29.28
C LEU A 520 5.45 -4.01 -29.38
N ASP A 521 5.16 -4.49 -30.59
CA ASP A 521 4.70 -5.85 -30.82
C ASP A 521 5.78 -6.87 -30.38
N ALA A 522 7.02 -6.66 -30.76
CA ALA A 522 8.14 -7.51 -30.36
C ALA A 522 8.34 -7.52 -28.83
N PHE A 523 8.15 -6.38 -28.17
CA PHE A 523 8.25 -6.32 -26.71
C PHE A 523 7.08 -7.04 -26.02
N LEU A 524 5.85 -6.87 -26.48
CA LEU A 524 4.68 -7.57 -25.94
C LEU A 524 4.77 -9.08 -26.19
N GLU A 525 5.19 -9.50 -27.39
CA GLU A 525 5.43 -10.91 -27.69
C GLU A 525 6.49 -11.52 -26.75
N TRP A 526 7.57 -10.79 -26.50
CA TRP A 526 8.56 -11.21 -25.52
C TRP A 526 7.95 -11.39 -24.12
N ILE A 527 7.10 -10.47 -23.66
CA ILE A 527 6.40 -10.59 -22.35
C ILE A 527 5.51 -11.83 -22.34
N HIS A 528 4.69 -12.01 -23.37
CA HIS A 528 3.73 -13.13 -23.47
C HIS A 528 4.43 -14.49 -23.60
N SER A 529 5.66 -14.54 -24.16
CA SER A 529 6.43 -15.77 -24.27
C SER A 529 7.07 -16.25 -22.97
N ARG A 530 6.98 -15.44 -21.88
CA ARG A 530 7.59 -15.83 -20.59
C ARG A 530 6.72 -16.85 -19.87
N PRO A 531 7.32 -17.87 -19.23
CA PRO A 531 6.56 -18.79 -18.37
C PRO A 531 5.97 -18.04 -17.18
N ALA A 532 5.06 -18.70 -16.46
CA ALA A 532 4.49 -18.13 -15.22
C ALA A 532 5.60 -17.72 -14.25
N ASN A 533 5.55 -16.47 -13.79
CA ASN A 533 6.56 -15.84 -12.96
C ASN A 533 5.93 -14.84 -11.99
N ARG A 534 6.73 -14.29 -11.08
CA ARG A 534 6.32 -13.27 -10.10
C ARG A 534 6.88 -11.86 -10.44
N VAL A 535 7.11 -11.59 -11.73
CA VAL A 535 7.65 -10.32 -12.23
C VAL A 535 6.66 -9.65 -13.19
N LEU A 536 6.26 -10.34 -14.25
CA LEU A 536 5.49 -9.78 -15.36
C LEU A 536 4.05 -10.29 -15.37
N ILE A 537 3.10 -9.39 -15.59
CA ILE A 537 1.68 -9.72 -15.81
C ILE A 537 1.31 -9.27 -17.23
N PRO A 538 1.25 -10.18 -18.22
CA PRO A 538 1.01 -9.83 -19.62
C PRO A 538 -0.20 -8.92 -19.84
N SER A 539 -1.34 -9.24 -19.24
CA SER A 539 -2.59 -8.45 -19.41
C SER A 539 -2.50 -6.99 -18.98
N LYS A 540 -1.61 -6.67 -18.03
CA LYS A 540 -1.36 -5.27 -17.64
C LYS A 540 -0.62 -4.52 -18.74
N PHE A 541 0.40 -5.16 -19.32
CA PHE A 541 1.17 -4.55 -20.41
C PHE A 541 0.30 -4.33 -21.63
N ASP A 542 -0.57 -5.27 -21.99
CA ASP A 542 -1.50 -5.10 -23.11
C ASP A 542 -2.34 -3.84 -22.98
N SER A 543 -2.82 -3.53 -21.78
CA SER A 543 -3.60 -2.32 -21.53
C SER A 543 -2.77 -1.05 -21.69
N TYR A 544 -1.57 -1.01 -21.09
CA TYR A 544 -0.68 0.16 -21.16
C TYR A 544 -0.18 0.42 -22.56
N PHE A 545 0.30 -0.61 -23.25
CA PHE A 545 0.88 -0.46 -24.57
C PHE A 545 -0.16 -0.25 -25.67
N ARG A 546 -1.43 -0.60 -25.43
CA ARG A 546 -2.53 -0.18 -26.30
C ARG A 546 -2.65 1.34 -26.33
N ALA A 547 -2.66 1.99 -25.18
CA ALA A 547 -2.71 3.44 -25.10
C ALA A 547 -1.47 4.10 -25.73
N LEU A 548 -0.28 3.55 -25.52
CA LEU A 548 0.94 4.04 -26.18
C LEU A 548 0.84 3.93 -27.72
N ARG A 549 0.32 2.80 -28.22
CA ARG A 549 0.12 2.60 -29.66
C ARG A 549 -0.83 3.64 -30.26
N GLU A 550 -1.97 3.86 -29.62
CA GLU A 550 -2.96 4.86 -30.03
C GLU A 550 -2.36 6.28 -30.06
N ASP A 551 -1.52 6.61 -29.09
CA ASP A 551 -0.83 7.89 -29.03
C ASP A 551 0.24 8.02 -30.12
N LEU A 552 1.04 6.98 -30.40
CA LEU A 552 1.99 6.97 -31.52
C LEU A 552 1.28 7.13 -32.87
N GLN A 553 0.18 6.43 -33.10
CA GLN A 553 -0.61 6.52 -34.35
C GLN A 553 -1.24 7.90 -34.56
N SER A 554 -1.65 8.54 -33.48
CA SER A 554 -2.28 9.87 -33.52
C SER A 554 -1.28 11.02 -33.44
N GLY A 555 0.02 10.72 -33.30
CA GLY A 555 1.07 11.73 -33.09
C GLY A 555 0.97 12.45 -31.74
N ARG A 556 0.16 11.93 -30.83
CA ARG A 556 0.07 12.45 -29.46
C ARG A 556 1.22 11.95 -28.62
N GLU A 557 1.64 12.74 -27.67
CA GLU A 557 2.62 12.33 -26.68
C GLU A 557 1.99 11.44 -25.63
N TRP A 558 2.58 10.27 -25.39
CA TRP A 558 2.09 9.37 -24.34
C TRP A 558 2.29 10.01 -22.97
N VAL A 559 1.20 10.27 -22.28
CA VAL A 559 1.19 11.00 -21.01
C VAL A 559 2.11 10.36 -19.95
N HIS A 560 2.26 9.04 -19.96
CA HIS A 560 3.14 8.31 -19.05
C HIS A 560 4.64 8.47 -19.37
N PHE A 561 4.98 8.94 -20.56
CA PHE A 561 6.35 9.30 -20.96
C PHE A 561 6.54 10.81 -21.13
N ASN A 562 5.49 11.60 -20.92
CA ASN A 562 5.61 13.04 -20.96
C ASN A 562 6.36 13.55 -19.74
N LEU A 563 7.56 14.07 -19.96
CA LEU A 563 8.50 14.53 -18.93
C LEU A 563 8.28 15.98 -18.52
N ASP A 564 7.68 16.79 -19.40
CA ASP A 564 7.47 18.22 -19.15
C ASP A 564 6.53 18.45 -17.96
N TRP A 565 5.64 17.50 -17.72
CA TRP A 565 4.73 17.52 -16.61
C TRP A 565 5.43 17.29 -15.26
N GLU A 566 6.34 16.33 -15.17
CA GLU A 566 7.13 16.05 -13.96
C GLU A 566 8.11 17.20 -13.67
N ASP A 567 8.80 17.70 -14.70
CA ASP A 567 9.71 18.85 -14.56
C ASP A 567 8.94 20.13 -14.23
N GLY A 568 7.75 20.32 -14.75
CA GLY A 568 6.85 21.43 -14.41
C GLY A 568 6.34 21.34 -12.97
N TYR A 569 6.04 20.15 -12.49
CA TYR A 569 5.66 19.89 -11.11
C TYR A 569 6.82 20.23 -10.14
N ILE A 570 8.00 19.72 -10.38
CA ILE A 570 9.19 20.01 -9.55
C ILE A 570 9.51 21.50 -9.54
N ARG A 571 9.50 22.17 -10.70
CA ARG A 571 9.74 23.62 -10.80
C ARG A 571 8.71 24.44 -10.04
N ARG A 572 7.43 24.10 -10.08
CA ARG A 572 6.38 24.80 -9.32
C ARG A 572 6.55 24.61 -7.81
N HIS A 573 7.08 23.47 -7.39
CA HIS A 573 7.41 23.26 -5.98
C HIS A 573 8.58 24.12 -5.54
N ASP A 574 9.62 24.19 -6.34
CA ASP A 574 10.77 25.08 -6.07
C ASP A 574 10.34 26.55 -6.02
N GLU A 575 9.40 26.98 -6.85
CA GLU A 575 8.83 28.35 -6.86
C GLU A 575 7.89 28.64 -5.67
N VAL A 576 7.21 27.64 -5.16
CA VAL A 576 6.28 27.79 -4.00
C VAL A 576 7.02 27.68 -2.67
N LEU A 577 8.15 27.00 -2.65
CA LEU A 577 8.95 26.71 -1.45
C LEU A 577 10.18 27.64 -1.29
N GLY A 578 10.57 28.36 -2.35
CA GLY A 578 11.64 29.38 -2.29
C GLY A 578 11.12 30.66 -1.69
#